data_f7d5b1800ad0fa9415e0204c8a2fc2bc
#
_entry.id   f7d5b1800ad0fa9415e0204c8a2fc2bc
#
_cell.length_a   1.000
_cell.length_b   1.000
_cell.length_c   1.000
_cell.angle_alpha   90.00
_cell.angle_beta   90.00
_cell.angle_gamma   90.00
#
_symmetry.space_group_name_H-M   'P 1'
#
loop_
_entity.id
_entity.type
_entity.pdbx_description
1 polymer ?
#
loop_
_entity_poly.entity_id
_entity_poly.type
_entity_poly.pdbx_seq_one_letter_code
_entity_poly.pdbx_strand_id
1 'polypeptide(L)'
;MALTLTVNGRRRTVPAAPDTPLLYVLRNDLELNAAKFGCGMAQCGACTVLVDGKPVRSCVTPALAVKDTKITTLEGLGSIEKLHPLQKAFIDEQAAQCGYCIAGMLMTAKGLLDENPRPSEAEIRLALAGNLCRCGTHNRIVRAIQRAAKEMSP
;
A
#
# COMPACT_ATOMS: atom_id res chain seq x y z
N MET A 1 -15.61 21.03 6.95
CA MET A 1 -14.91 20.85 8.25
C MET A 1 -13.45 20.56 7.96
N ALA A 2 -12.51 21.04 8.75
CA ALA A 2 -11.08 20.76 8.54
C ALA A 2 -10.70 19.50 9.31
N LEU A 3 -10.12 18.52 8.63
CA LEU A 3 -9.64 17.26 9.20
C LEU A 3 -8.12 17.22 9.15
N THR A 4 -7.46 16.95 10.28
CA THR A 4 -6.00 16.80 10.33
C THR A 4 -5.62 15.32 10.40
N LEU A 5 -4.80 14.89 9.45
CA LEU A 5 -4.28 13.53 9.33
C LEU A 5 -2.75 13.52 9.44
N THR A 6 -2.18 12.42 9.92
CA THR A 6 -0.72 12.18 9.86
C THR A 6 -0.43 11.22 8.72
N VAL A 7 0.10 11.75 7.62
CA VAL A 7 0.37 10.98 6.39
C VAL A 7 1.86 11.08 6.05
N ASN A 8 2.50 9.93 5.89
CA ASN A 8 3.93 9.81 5.59
C ASN A 8 4.81 10.64 6.55
N GLY A 9 4.50 10.57 7.85
CA GLY A 9 5.20 11.28 8.91
C GLY A 9 4.92 12.78 9.00
N ARG A 10 4.00 13.33 8.21
CA ARG A 10 3.66 14.76 8.19
C ARG A 10 2.20 14.98 8.56
N ARG A 11 1.94 15.96 9.42
CA ARG A 11 0.57 16.42 9.71
C ARG A 11 0.06 17.25 8.54
N ARG A 12 -1.14 16.91 8.05
CA ARG A 12 -1.79 17.53 6.90
C ARG A 12 -3.23 17.86 7.27
N THR A 13 -3.64 19.08 7.06
CA THR A 13 -5.04 19.52 7.26
C THR A 13 -5.72 19.64 5.91
N VAL A 14 -6.87 19.00 5.77
CA VAL A 14 -7.64 18.91 4.53
C VAL A 14 -9.10 19.32 4.76
N PRO A 15 -9.76 19.91 3.75
CA PRO A 15 -11.18 20.29 3.84
C PRO A 15 -12.09 19.11 3.50
N ALA A 16 -11.99 18.01 4.25
CA ALA A 16 -12.76 16.80 3.99
C ALA A 16 -13.94 16.65 4.97
N ALA A 17 -15.06 16.09 4.48
CA ALA A 17 -16.13 15.63 5.35
C ALA A 17 -15.69 14.37 6.13
N PRO A 18 -16.25 14.13 7.33
CA PRO A 18 -15.84 13.03 8.19
C PRO A 18 -15.95 11.65 7.54
N ASP A 19 -16.94 11.45 6.71
CA ASP A 19 -17.28 10.21 6.00
C ASP A 19 -16.60 10.08 4.63
N THR A 20 -15.84 11.11 4.21
CA THR A 20 -15.08 11.04 2.96
C THR A 20 -14.12 9.86 2.99
N PRO A 21 -14.16 8.94 2.00
CA PRO A 21 -13.21 7.84 1.93
C PRO A 21 -11.77 8.34 1.91
N LEU A 22 -10.91 7.73 2.72
CA LEU A 22 -9.49 8.09 2.83
C LEU A 22 -8.81 8.15 1.47
N LEU A 23 -9.16 7.25 0.55
CA LEU A 23 -8.61 7.23 -0.81
C LEU A 23 -8.75 8.58 -1.53
N TYR A 24 -9.93 9.21 -1.43
CA TYR A 24 -10.16 10.50 -2.08
C TYR A 24 -9.36 11.62 -1.43
N VAL A 25 -9.28 11.63 -0.10
CA VAL A 25 -8.44 12.59 0.63
C VAL A 25 -6.97 12.46 0.20
N LEU A 26 -6.44 11.22 0.12
CA LEU A 26 -5.07 11.00 -0.32
C LEU A 26 -4.83 11.49 -1.74
N ARG A 27 -5.75 11.19 -2.67
CA ARG A 27 -5.55 11.48 -4.09
C ARG A 27 -5.88 12.92 -4.47
N ASN A 28 -6.98 13.46 -3.94
CA ASN A 28 -7.51 14.75 -4.37
C ASN A 28 -6.97 15.92 -3.53
N ASP A 29 -6.96 15.77 -2.20
CA ASP A 29 -6.54 16.86 -1.31
C ASP A 29 -5.01 16.84 -1.06
N LEU A 30 -4.39 15.66 -1.02
CA LEU A 30 -2.96 15.51 -0.73
C LEU A 30 -2.11 15.19 -1.96
N GLU A 31 -2.72 14.96 -3.13
CA GLU A 31 -2.07 14.65 -4.41
C GLU A 31 -1.17 13.39 -4.36
N LEU A 32 -1.47 12.47 -3.43
CA LEU A 32 -0.78 11.18 -3.28
C LEU A 32 -1.48 10.14 -4.16
N ASN A 33 -0.97 9.90 -5.34
CA ASN A 33 -1.65 9.17 -6.41
C ASN A 33 -1.28 7.68 -6.53
N ALA A 34 -0.41 7.15 -5.67
CA ALA A 34 -0.01 5.73 -5.72
C ALA A 34 -1.17 4.79 -5.41
N ALA A 35 -1.93 5.03 -4.33
CA ALA A 35 -3.16 4.28 -4.06
C ALA A 35 -4.20 4.56 -5.16
N LYS A 36 -4.82 3.49 -5.71
CA LYS A 36 -5.69 3.56 -6.87
C LYS A 36 -7.13 3.19 -6.54
N PHE A 37 -8.09 3.84 -7.21
CA PHE A 37 -9.48 3.41 -7.19
C PHE A 37 -9.66 2.24 -8.18
N GLY A 38 -10.13 1.10 -7.69
CA GLY A 38 -10.50 -0.05 -8.52
C GLY A 38 -11.98 -0.40 -8.32
N CYS A 39 -12.29 -1.28 -7.36
CA CYS A 39 -13.66 -1.73 -7.11
C CYS A 39 -14.52 -0.79 -6.25
N GLY A 40 -13.92 0.05 -5.40
CA GLY A 40 -14.64 0.91 -4.45
C GLY A 40 -15.33 0.17 -3.28
N MET A 41 -15.08 -1.12 -3.13
CA MET A 41 -15.77 -2.00 -2.16
C MET A 41 -14.81 -2.96 -1.43
N ALA A 42 -13.57 -2.56 -1.25
CA ALA A 42 -12.51 -3.27 -0.51
C ALA A 42 -12.08 -4.64 -1.07
N GLN A 43 -12.46 -5.01 -2.30
CA GLN A 43 -12.22 -6.36 -2.85
C GLN A 43 -10.95 -6.48 -3.69
N CYS A 44 -10.57 -5.43 -4.44
CA CYS A 44 -9.46 -5.55 -5.41
C CYS A 44 -8.07 -5.22 -4.83
N GLY A 45 -7.99 -4.50 -3.73
CA GLY A 45 -6.74 -4.16 -3.06
C GLY A 45 -5.90 -3.03 -3.69
N ALA A 46 -6.32 -2.44 -4.83
CA ALA A 46 -5.57 -1.36 -5.49
C ALA A 46 -5.41 -0.10 -4.63
N CYS A 47 -6.31 0.11 -3.67
CA CYS A 47 -6.33 1.25 -2.76
C CYS A 47 -5.61 1.02 -1.43
N THR A 48 -4.88 -0.09 -1.27
CA THR A 48 -4.25 -0.44 0.02
C THR A 48 -3.22 0.60 0.43
N VAL A 49 -3.32 1.05 1.67
CA VAL A 49 -2.35 1.86 2.41
C VAL A 49 -2.09 1.20 3.77
N LEU A 50 -1.08 1.64 4.50
CA LEU A 50 -0.88 1.19 5.89
C LEU A 50 -1.48 2.21 6.86
N VAL A 51 -2.21 1.72 7.83
CA VAL A 51 -2.70 2.47 9.00
C VAL A 51 -2.10 1.81 10.24
N ASP A 52 -1.25 2.54 10.94
CA ASP A 52 -0.42 2.00 12.04
C ASP A 52 0.30 0.69 11.68
N GLY A 53 0.86 0.64 10.46
CA GLY A 53 1.59 -0.51 9.94
C GLY A 53 0.73 -1.64 9.36
N LYS A 54 -0.60 -1.57 9.47
CA LYS A 54 -1.51 -2.62 8.98
C LYS A 54 -2.13 -2.26 7.63
N PRO A 55 -2.20 -3.19 6.67
CA PRO A 55 -2.85 -2.96 5.39
C PRO A 55 -4.35 -2.68 5.54
N VAL A 56 -4.80 -1.56 4.98
CA VAL A 56 -6.19 -1.10 5.04
C VAL A 56 -6.66 -0.70 3.64
N ARG A 57 -7.93 -0.96 3.33
CA ARG A 57 -8.58 -0.58 2.06
C ARG A 57 -9.12 0.85 2.16
N SER A 58 -8.37 1.81 1.67
CA SER A 58 -8.69 3.24 1.80
C SER A 58 -9.97 3.67 1.08
N CYS A 59 -10.46 2.91 0.10
CA CYS A 59 -11.68 3.24 -0.64
C CYS A 59 -12.97 3.14 0.19
N VAL A 60 -12.96 2.40 1.30
CA VAL A 60 -14.12 2.20 2.19
C VAL A 60 -13.85 2.68 3.62
N THR A 61 -12.67 3.20 3.89
CA THR A 61 -12.28 3.69 5.22
C THR A 61 -12.59 5.18 5.32
N PRO A 62 -13.48 5.63 6.21
CA PRO A 62 -13.73 7.04 6.43
C PRO A 62 -12.46 7.75 6.93
N ALA A 63 -12.14 8.91 6.40
CA ALA A 63 -10.94 9.65 6.78
C ALA A 63 -10.92 10.01 8.28
N LEU A 64 -12.09 10.30 8.87
CA LEU A 64 -12.21 10.58 10.30
C LEU A 64 -11.81 9.38 11.17
N ALA A 65 -12.08 8.16 10.71
CA ALA A 65 -11.77 6.94 11.47
C ALA A 65 -10.27 6.71 11.70
N VAL A 66 -9.43 7.37 10.90
CA VAL A 66 -7.97 7.22 10.95
C VAL A 66 -7.22 8.51 11.31
N LYS A 67 -7.92 9.52 11.83
CA LYS A 67 -7.35 10.84 12.14
C LYS A 67 -6.19 10.80 13.15
N ASP A 68 -6.26 9.90 14.13
CA ASP A 68 -5.29 9.79 15.21
C ASP A 68 -4.25 8.68 14.98
N THR A 69 -4.15 8.18 13.73
CA THR A 69 -3.25 7.10 13.35
C THR A 69 -2.13 7.58 12.41
N LYS A 70 -1.13 6.73 12.21
CA LYS A 70 -0.06 6.96 11.22
C LYS A 70 -0.46 6.30 9.90
N ILE A 71 -0.73 7.10 8.89
CA ILE A 71 -1.05 6.63 7.55
C ILE A 71 0.23 6.64 6.72
N THR A 72 0.54 5.51 6.10
CA THR A 72 1.68 5.38 5.17
C THR A 72 1.18 4.94 3.80
N THR A 73 1.50 5.73 2.78
CA THR A 73 1.26 5.40 1.38
C THR A 73 2.57 4.94 0.72
N LEU A 74 2.51 4.46 -0.52
CA LEU A 74 3.72 4.05 -1.24
C LEU A 74 4.74 5.19 -1.36
N GLU A 75 4.28 6.43 -1.50
CA GLU A 75 5.14 7.62 -1.55
C GLU A 75 5.95 7.84 -0.26
N GLY A 76 5.49 7.28 0.86
CA GLY A 76 6.21 7.32 2.13
C GLY A 76 7.11 6.11 2.39
N LEU A 77 7.12 5.12 1.49
CA LEU A 77 7.91 3.90 1.66
C LEU A 77 9.37 4.09 1.25
N GLY A 78 9.60 4.78 0.14
CA GLY A 78 10.93 5.08 -0.39
C GLY A 78 10.86 6.08 -1.53
N SER A 79 11.99 6.60 -1.96
CA SER A 79 12.13 7.55 -3.09
C SER A 79 12.90 6.93 -4.25
N ILE A 80 12.96 7.63 -5.36
CA ILE A 80 13.77 7.22 -6.54
C ILE A 80 15.26 7.11 -6.16
N GLU A 81 15.75 8.01 -5.31
CA GLU A 81 17.15 8.04 -4.87
C GLU A 81 17.44 6.98 -3.79
N LYS A 82 16.40 6.56 -3.06
CA LYS A 82 16.50 5.58 -1.97
C LYS A 82 15.29 4.66 -1.97
N LEU A 83 15.31 3.67 -2.85
CA LEU A 83 14.25 2.68 -2.92
C LEU A 83 14.21 1.81 -1.65
N HIS A 84 13.00 1.52 -1.19
CA HIS A 84 12.80 0.46 -0.21
C HIS A 84 13.14 -0.90 -0.85
N PRO A 85 13.70 -1.90 -0.13
CA PRO A 85 14.03 -3.21 -0.68
C PRO A 85 12.87 -3.88 -1.45
N LEU A 86 11.63 -3.73 -0.99
CA LEU A 86 10.44 -4.17 -1.73
C LEU A 86 10.30 -3.50 -3.10
N GLN A 87 10.46 -2.19 -3.18
CA GLN A 87 10.39 -1.45 -4.46
C GLN A 87 11.48 -1.94 -5.41
N LYS A 88 12.70 -2.06 -4.90
CA LYS A 88 13.84 -2.57 -5.68
C LYS A 88 13.59 -3.99 -6.18
N ALA A 89 13.14 -4.89 -5.33
CA ALA A 89 12.84 -6.27 -5.69
C ALA A 89 11.75 -6.38 -6.76
N PHE A 90 10.71 -5.52 -6.71
CA PHE A 90 9.67 -5.47 -7.73
C PHE A 90 10.20 -5.02 -9.09
N ILE A 91 11.17 -4.12 -9.11
CA ILE A 91 11.86 -3.68 -10.34
C ILE A 91 12.73 -4.83 -10.87
N ASP A 92 13.58 -5.41 -10.03
CA ASP A 92 14.52 -6.46 -10.41
C ASP A 92 13.82 -7.72 -10.94
N GLU A 93 12.68 -8.09 -10.35
CA GLU A 93 11.87 -9.24 -10.77
C GLU A 93 10.88 -8.89 -11.90
N GLN A 94 10.86 -7.65 -12.36
CA GLN A 94 9.90 -7.18 -13.37
C GLN A 94 8.45 -7.54 -12.99
N ALA A 95 8.09 -7.30 -11.73
CA ALA A 95 6.83 -7.73 -11.15
C ALA A 95 5.61 -6.93 -11.64
N ALA A 96 5.81 -5.82 -12.34
CA ALA A 96 4.75 -5.00 -12.90
C ALA A 96 4.60 -5.20 -14.41
N GLN A 97 3.35 -5.04 -14.91
CA GLN A 97 3.06 -4.82 -16.32
C GLN A 97 2.39 -3.46 -16.50
N CYS A 98 1.06 -3.33 -16.34
CA CYS A 98 0.41 -2.02 -16.42
C CYS A 98 0.67 -1.15 -15.17
N GLY A 99 1.06 -1.73 -14.05
CA GLY A 99 1.39 -1.05 -12.80
C GLY A 99 0.22 -0.66 -11.90
N TYR A 100 -1.03 -0.80 -12.36
CA TYR A 100 -2.20 -0.30 -11.62
C TYR A 100 -2.38 -0.94 -10.23
N CYS A 101 -2.14 -2.24 -10.08
CA CYS A 101 -2.27 -2.98 -8.83
C CYS A 101 -1.03 -2.89 -7.93
N ILE A 102 0.11 -2.41 -8.45
CA ILE A 102 1.42 -2.58 -7.81
C ILE A 102 1.54 -1.82 -6.50
N ALA A 103 1.03 -0.59 -6.41
CA ALA A 103 1.05 0.16 -5.15
C ALA A 103 0.34 -0.61 -4.02
N GLY A 104 -0.85 -1.15 -4.30
CA GLY A 104 -1.59 -1.96 -3.33
C GLY A 104 -0.86 -3.25 -2.95
N MET A 105 -0.24 -3.92 -3.92
CA MET A 105 0.57 -5.14 -3.69
C MET A 105 1.79 -4.84 -2.81
N LEU A 106 2.52 -3.75 -3.08
CA LEU A 106 3.67 -3.32 -2.28
C LEU A 106 3.28 -3.00 -0.84
N MET A 107 2.17 -2.27 -0.63
CA MET A 107 1.73 -1.91 0.71
C MET A 107 1.23 -3.13 1.50
N THR A 108 0.53 -4.07 0.84
CA THR A 108 0.14 -5.34 1.47
C THR A 108 1.38 -6.17 1.84
N ALA A 109 2.37 -6.28 0.94
CA ALA A 109 3.61 -6.99 1.19
C ALA A 109 4.42 -6.34 2.33
N LYS A 110 4.47 -5.00 2.39
CA LYS A 110 5.14 -4.28 3.49
C LYS A 110 4.51 -4.64 4.84
N GLY A 111 3.18 -4.60 4.94
CA GLY A 111 2.50 -5.01 6.16
C GLY A 111 2.79 -6.46 6.56
N LEU A 112 2.81 -7.38 5.60
CA LEU A 112 3.20 -8.78 5.84
C LEU A 112 4.63 -8.90 6.37
N LEU A 113 5.61 -8.26 5.72
CA LEU A 113 7.03 -8.37 6.10
C LEU A 113 7.34 -7.70 7.44
N ASP A 114 6.55 -6.72 7.85
CA ASP A 114 6.68 -6.11 9.19
C ASP A 114 6.21 -7.06 10.30
N GLU A 115 5.19 -7.88 10.04
CA GLU A 115 4.69 -8.87 10.99
C GLU A 115 5.47 -10.19 10.92
N ASN A 116 5.82 -10.63 9.72
CA ASN A 116 6.56 -11.87 9.45
C ASN A 116 7.72 -11.59 8.48
N PRO A 117 8.96 -11.40 8.98
CA PRO A 117 10.12 -11.10 8.12
C PRO A 117 10.54 -12.24 7.19
N ARG A 118 10.08 -13.47 7.44
CA ARG A 118 10.45 -14.66 6.65
C ARG A 118 9.21 -15.47 6.25
N PRO A 119 8.29 -14.88 5.47
CA PRO A 119 7.07 -15.57 5.09
C PRO A 119 7.37 -16.70 4.10
N SER A 120 6.66 -17.80 4.25
CA SER A 120 6.60 -18.86 3.23
C SER A 120 5.87 -18.35 1.99
N GLU A 121 6.04 -19.03 0.86
CA GLU A 121 5.29 -18.70 -0.35
C GLU A 121 3.77 -18.76 -0.13
N ALA A 122 3.29 -19.74 0.64
CA ALA A 122 1.87 -19.88 0.96
C ALA A 122 1.34 -18.68 1.76
N GLU A 123 2.10 -18.19 2.73
CA GLU A 123 1.74 -16.98 3.51
C GLU A 123 1.72 -15.72 2.65
N ILE A 124 2.68 -15.58 1.71
CA ILE A 124 2.70 -14.47 0.75
C ILE A 124 1.44 -14.53 -0.13
N ARG A 125 1.13 -15.69 -0.68
CA ARG A 125 -0.07 -15.88 -1.54
C ARG A 125 -1.36 -15.60 -0.76
N LEU A 126 -1.43 -16.03 0.49
CA LEU A 126 -2.59 -15.77 1.35
C LEU A 126 -2.74 -14.26 1.64
N ALA A 127 -1.66 -13.59 2.01
CA ALA A 127 -1.67 -12.15 2.26
C ALA A 127 -2.13 -11.34 1.04
N LEU A 128 -1.74 -11.78 -0.17
CA LEU A 128 -2.10 -11.14 -1.44
C LEU A 128 -3.44 -11.61 -2.03
N ALA A 129 -4.15 -12.52 -1.39
CA ALA A 129 -5.39 -13.08 -1.94
C ALA A 129 -6.47 -12.03 -2.25
N GLY A 130 -6.48 -10.91 -1.49
CA GLY A 130 -7.34 -9.75 -1.73
C GLY A 130 -6.74 -8.67 -2.64
N ASN A 131 -5.63 -8.94 -3.33
CA ASN A 131 -5.00 -8.02 -4.27
C ASN A 131 -5.06 -8.59 -5.68
N LEU A 132 -5.91 -8.01 -6.53
CA LEU A 132 -6.16 -8.51 -7.87
C LEU A 132 -5.21 -7.87 -8.90
N CYS A 133 -4.74 -8.67 -9.85
CA CYS A 133 -3.96 -8.21 -11.00
C CYS A 133 -4.54 -8.78 -12.29
N ARG A 134 -4.95 -7.92 -13.21
CA ARG A 134 -5.50 -8.35 -14.51
C ARG A 134 -4.40 -8.79 -15.50
N CYS A 135 -3.17 -8.33 -15.31
CA CYS A 135 -2.02 -8.68 -16.16
C CYS A 135 -1.40 -10.05 -15.83
N GLY A 136 -1.74 -10.64 -14.69
CA GLY A 136 -1.25 -11.97 -14.33
C GLY A 136 0.21 -12.03 -13.84
N THR A 137 0.72 -10.95 -13.24
CA THR A 137 2.13 -10.90 -12.78
C THR A 137 2.37 -11.53 -11.40
N HIS A 138 1.40 -12.25 -10.84
CA HIS A 138 1.45 -12.76 -9.46
C HIS A 138 2.71 -13.59 -9.14
N ASN A 139 3.17 -14.45 -10.04
CA ASN A 139 4.36 -15.26 -9.79
C ASN A 139 5.63 -14.40 -9.64
N ARG A 140 5.75 -13.32 -10.41
CA ARG A 140 6.85 -12.36 -10.29
C ARG A 140 6.75 -11.54 -9.00
N ILE A 141 5.52 -11.15 -8.62
CA ILE A 141 5.26 -10.45 -7.37
C ILE A 141 5.66 -11.32 -6.17
N VAL A 142 5.28 -12.60 -6.16
CA VAL A 142 5.67 -13.53 -5.09
C VAL A 142 7.19 -13.65 -4.99
N ARG A 143 7.90 -13.83 -6.12
CA ARG A 143 9.38 -13.87 -6.13
C ARG A 143 10.00 -12.56 -5.63
N ALA A 144 9.44 -11.42 -6.02
CA ALA A 144 9.92 -10.12 -5.56
C ALA A 144 9.79 -9.98 -4.04
N ILE A 145 8.68 -10.42 -3.45
CA ILE A 145 8.48 -10.39 -1.99
C ILE A 145 9.44 -11.32 -1.29
N GLN A 146 9.64 -12.54 -1.79
CA GLN A 146 10.63 -13.50 -1.26
C GLN A 146 12.05 -12.93 -1.30
N ARG A 147 12.40 -12.25 -2.40
CA ARG A 147 13.69 -11.57 -2.56
C ARG A 147 13.87 -10.45 -1.54
N ALA A 148 12.88 -9.56 -1.44
CA ALA A 148 12.90 -8.48 -0.47
C ALA A 148 13.00 -8.99 0.97
N ALA A 149 12.28 -10.05 1.32
CA ALA A 149 12.35 -10.68 2.63
C ALA A 149 13.76 -11.15 2.97
N LYS A 150 14.49 -11.75 2.00
CA LYS A 150 15.90 -12.17 2.18
C LYS A 150 16.84 -10.98 2.35
N GLU A 151 16.62 -9.89 1.60
CA GLU A 151 17.45 -8.69 1.68
C GLU A 151 17.20 -7.88 2.97
N MET A 152 15.99 -7.94 3.53
CA MET A 152 15.59 -7.24 4.76
C MET A 152 15.86 -8.04 6.03
N SER A 153 16.02 -9.35 5.92
CA SER A 153 16.36 -10.21 7.07
C SER A 153 17.85 -10.11 7.40
N PRO A 154 18.21 -9.93 8.68
CA PRO A 154 19.61 -9.96 9.10
C PRO A 154 20.23 -11.34 8.97
#